data_21b7a608f72ac0571be927f75716daae
#
_entry.id   21b7a608f72ac0571be927f75716daae
#
_cell.length_a   1.000
_cell.length_b   1.000
_cell.length_c   1.000
_cell.angle_alpha   90.00
_cell.angle_beta   90.00
_cell.angle_gamma   90.00
#
_symmetry.space_group_name_H-M   'P 1'
#
loop_
_entity.id
_entity.type
_entity.pdbx_description
1 polymer ?
#
loop_
_entity_poly.entity_id
_entity_poly.type
_entity_poly.pdbx_seq_one_letter_code
_entity_poly.pdbx_strand_id
1 'polypeptide(L)'
;MVLFLKSTDMATLPWKTVKAYDEITFKVHEGVARIAFNRPEVRNAFTPKTVDELWEALVTCHESQDIGVVLLTGEGPSPKDGGWAFCSGGDQNVRSTTGYKGENGINRFNILDVQRQIRFMNKVVIAVVPGWAVGGGHSLHVVCDMTLASKEHAVFKQTDADVASFDGGFGSAYLARQVGQKRAREIFFLGASYSAQEAYEMGMVNAVVPHEDLEATAFSWAKESMTKSPTASKMLKFGLNLIDDGLVGQQVYAGEATRLAYGTEEAQEGRDAFLEKRTRDFSRFPKFP
;
A
#
# COMPACT_ATOMS: atom_id res chain seq x y z
N MET A 1 -6.97 11.52 -21.16
CA MET A 1 -7.77 10.35 -21.60
C MET A 1 -6.87 9.14 -21.42
N VAL A 2 -7.00 8.45 -20.28
CA VAL A 2 -6.22 7.22 -20.03
C VAL A 2 -6.80 6.15 -20.95
N LEU A 3 -5.96 5.54 -21.80
CA LEU A 3 -6.38 4.41 -22.64
C LEU A 3 -6.69 3.23 -21.73
N PHE A 4 -7.97 2.88 -21.59
CA PHE A 4 -8.39 1.68 -20.87
C PHE A 4 -8.10 0.45 -21.74
N LEU A 5 -7.27 -0.47 -21.23
CA LEU A 5 -7.20 -1.82 -21.78
C LEU A 5 -8.55 -2.50 -21.54
N LYS A 6 -9.08 -3.24 -22.53
CA LYS A 6 -10.35 -3.95 -22.39
C LYS A 6 -10.16 -5.21 -21.55
N SER A 7 -11.19 -5.61 -20.79
CA SER A 7 -11.17 -6.76 -19.87
C SER A 7 -10.75 -8.08 -20.51
N THR A 8 -11.00 -8.24 -21.82
CA THR A 8 -10.61 -9.45 -22.59
C THR A 8 -9.11 -9.68 -22.68
N ASP A 9 -8.27 -8.65 -22.45
CA ASP A 9 -6.81 -8.77 -22.54
C ASP A 9 -6.18 -9.20 -21.19
N MET A 10 -6.89 -9.05 -20.07
CA MET A 10 -6.36 -9.30 -18.71
C MET A 10 -6.39 -10.77 -18.26
N ALA A 11 -7.36 -11.55 -18.72
CA ALA A 11 -7.44 -12.99 -18.41
C ALA A 11 -6.22 -13.78 -18.92
N THR A 12 -5.39 -13.13 -19.75
CA THR A 12 -4.25 -13.73 -20.45
C THR A 12 -2.91 -13.10 -20.07
N LEU A 13 -2.86 -12.12 -19.13
CA LEU A 13 -1.57 -11.54 -18.74
C LEU A 13 -0.66 -12.64 -18.18
N PRO A 14 0.56 -12.77 -18.73
CA PRO A 14 1.49 -13.82 -18.31
C PRO A 14 2.17 -13.45 -16.98
N TRP A 15 1.38 -13.41 -15.91
CA TRP A 15 1.89 -13.21 -14.57
C TRP A 15 2.88 -14.30 -14.20
N LYS A 16 4.07 -13.92 -13.77
CA LYS A 16 5.09 -14.83 -13.25
C LYS A 16 5.08 -14.82 -11.74
N THR A 17 4.95 -15.99 -11.12
CA THR A 17 5.09 -16.14 -9.67
C THR A 17 6.53 -15.82 -9.28
N VAL A 18 6.69 -14.90 -8.33
CA VAL A 18 7.99 -14.50 -7.79
C VAL A 18 8.42 -15.47 -6.69
N LYS A 19 7.51 -15.75 -5.77
CA LYS A 19 7.70 -16.70 -4.66
C LYS A 19 6.36 -17.35 -4.34
N ALA A 20 6.40 -18.65 -4.02
CA ALA A 20 5.25 -19.35 -3.48
C ALA A 20 5.10 -19.06 -1.99
N TYR A 21 3.92 -18.61 -1.61
CA TYR A 21 3.49 -18.38 -0.24
C TYR A 21 2.24 -19.20 0.04
N ASP A 22 1.88 -19.39 1.29
CA ASP A 22 0.72 -20.17 1.69
C ASP A 22 -0.57 -19.33 1.74
N GLU A 23 -0.49 -18.10 2.24
CA GLU A 23 -1.64 -17.26 2.52
C GLU A 23 -1.73 -16.00 1.63
N ILE A 24 -0.74 -15.77 0.78
CA ILE A 24 -0.77 -14.74 -0.26
C ILE A 24 -0.34 -15.29 -1.62
N THR A 25 -0.63 -14.53 -2.69
CA THR A 25 0.02 -14.73 -3.98
C THR A 25 0.92 -13.54 -4.27
N PHE A 26 2.12 -13.79 -4.82
CA PHE A 26 3.04 -12.76 -5.25
C PHE A 26 3.51 -13.03 -6.67
N LYS A 27 3.08 -12.18 -7.58
CA LYS A 27 3.31 -12.30 -9.02
C LYS A 27 3.83 -10.98 -9.59
N VAL A 28 4.54 -11.07 -10.71
CA VAL A 28 5.08 -9.91 -11.43
C VAL A 28 4.79 -10.04 -12.92
N HIS A 29 4.43 -8.93 -13.54
CA HIS A 29 4.33 -8.77 -14.99
C HIS A 29 4.75 -7.36 -15.40
N GLU A 30 5.66 -7.23 -16.37
CA GLU A 30 6.12 -5.96 -16.94
C GLU A 30 6.42 -4.85 -15.91
N GLY A 31 7.10 -5.19 -14.83
CA GLY A 31 7.48 -4.24 -13.78
C GLY A 31 6.37 -3.91 -12.78
N VAL A 32 5.19 -4.48 -12.93
CA VAL A 32 4.08 -4.38 -11.97
C VAL A 32 4.08 -5.62 -11.09
N ALA A 33 4.13 -5.42 -9.78
CA ALA A 33 3.93 -6.49 -8.79
C ALA A 33 2.45 -6.58 -8.42
N ARG A 34 1.91 -7.80 -8.34
CA ARG A 34 0.58 -8.10 -7.81
C ARG A 34 0.74 -8.96 -6.57
N ILE A 35 0.38 -8.40 -5.43
CA ILE A 35 0.33 -9.10 -4.14
C ILE A 35 -1.14 -9.22 -3.75
N ALA A 36 -1.62 -10.44 -3.51
CA ALA A 36 -3.00 -10.68 -3.15
C ALA A 36 -3.12 -11.56 -1.91
N PHE A 37 -3.99 -11.19 -0.99
CA PHE A 37 -4.45 -12.09 0.05
C PHE A 37 -5.08 -13.32 -0.59
N ASN A 38 -4.76 -14.52 -0.12
CA ASN A 38 -5.21 -15.78 -0.73
C ASN A 38 -5.84 -16.72 0.29
N ARG A 39 -6.84 -16.21 0.99
CA ARG A 39 -7.69 -16.95 1.93
C ARG A 39 -9.18 -16.62 1.66
N PRO A 40 -9.66 -16.85 0.42
CA PRO A 40 -11.01 -16.41 0.01
C PRO A 40 -12.13 -17.09 0.81
N GLU A 41 -11.90 -18.31 1.33
CA GLU A 41 -12.86 -19.07 2.16
C GLU A 41 -13.19 -18.37 3.51
N VAL A 42 -12.32 -17.47 3.96
CA VAL A 42 -12.51 -16.63 5.15
C VAL A 42 -12.49 -15.13 4.83
N ARG A 43 -12.89 -14.79 3.59
CA ARG A 43 -12.92 -13.38 3.13
C ARG A 43 -11.57 -12.68 3.23
N ASN A 44 -10.48 -13.41 2.99
CA ASN A 44 -9.13 -12.88 3.06
C ASN A 44 -8.78 -12.25 4.43
N ALA A 45 -9.36 -12.79 5.52
CA ALA A 45 -8.94 -12.42 6.86
C ALA A 45 -7.47 -12.81 7.08
N PHE A 46 -6.67 -11.89 7.62
CA PHE A 46 -5.24 -12.13 7.80
C PHE A 46 -4.91 -12.78 9.14
N THR A 47 -3.95 -13.67 9.14
CA THR A 47 -3.26 -14.24 10.29
C THR A 47 -1.89 -13.56 10.49
N PRO A 48 -1.16 -13.82 11.58
CA PRO A 48 0.23 -13.41 11.71
C PRO A 48 1.11 -13.88 10.54
N LYS A 49 0.86 -15.11 10.03
CA LYS A 49 1.57 -15.64 8.86
C LYS A 49 1.29 -14.84 7.60
N THR A 50 0.02 -14.55 7.30
CA THR A 50 -0.34 -13.68 6.17
C THR A 50 0.42 -12.36 6.23
N VAL A 51 0.54 -11.78 7.42
CA VAL A 51 1.20 -10.48 7.62
C VAL A 51 2.71 -10.59 7.42
N ASP A 52 3.33 -11.66 7.87
CA ASP A 52 4.76 -11.90 7.66
C ASP A 52 5.09 -12.13 6.17
N GLU A 53 4.27 -12.92 5.47
CA GLU A 53 4.40 -13.13 4.02
C GLU A 53 4.20 -11.83 3.24
N LEU A 54 3.21 -11.03 3.62
CA LEU A 54 2.94 -9.71 3.00
C LEU A 54 4.10 -8.73 3.22
N TRP A 55 4.64 -8.69 4.44
CA TRP A 55 5.83 -7.90 4.77
C TRP A 55 7.01 -8.28 3.88
N GLU A 56 7.34 -9.55 3.77
CA GLU A 56 8.45 -10.04 2.95
C GLU A 56 8.27 -9.68 1.47
N ALA A 57 7.05 -9.86 0.93
CA ALA A 57 6.75 -9.51 -0.45
C ALA A 57 6.90 -8.00 -0.73
N LEU A 58 6.45 -7.15 0.21
CA LEU A 58 6.60 -5.69 0.10
C LEU A 58 8.06 -5.25 0.21
N VAL A 59 8.87 -5.87 1.08
CA VAL A 59 10.32 -5.62 1.17
C VAL A 59 11.00 -6.01 -0.13
N THR A 60 10.67 -7.18 -0.70
CA THR A 60 11.18 -7.60 -2.02
C THR A 60 10.85 -6.57 -3.10
N CYS A 61 9.62 -6.03 -3.12
CA CYS A 61 9.26 -4.97 -4.06
C CYS A 61 10.03 -3.67 -3.81
N HIS A 62 10.24 -3.30 -2.53
CA HIS A 62 10.98 -2.11 -2.15
C HIS A 62 12.42 -2.13 -2.67
N GLU A 63 13.10 -3.27 -2.55
CA GLU A 63 14.50 -3.47 -2.92
C GLU A 63 14.70 -3.72 -4.42
N SER A 64 13.66 -4.16 -5.13
CA SER A 64 13.76 -4.49 -6.55
C SER A 64 13.98 -3.24 -7.42
N GLN A 65 14.90 -3.36 -8.39
CA GLN A 65 15.11 -2.36 -9.43
C GLN A 65 14.12 -2.53 -10.62
N ASP A 66 13.53 -3.71 -10.75
CA ASP A 66 12.67 -4.08 -11.89
C ASP A 66 11.18 -3.84 -11.61
N ILE A 67 10.78 -3.68 -10.34
CA ILE A 67 9.41 -3.41 -9.93
C ILE A 67 9.23 -1.90 -9.74
N GLY A 68 8.27 -1.32 -10.46
CA GLY A 68 7.93 0.10 -10.38
C GLY A 68 6.70 0.40 -9.52
N VAL A 69 5.68 -0.47 -9.58
CA VAL A 69 4.39 -0.29 -8.91
C VAL A 69 3.94 -1.60 -8.28
N VAL A 70 3.24 -1.51 -7.15
CA VAL A 70 2.62 -2.65 -6.46
C VAL A 70 1.10 -2.51 -6.52
N LEU A 71 0.41 -3.55 -6.97
CA LEU A 71 -1.03 -3.75 -6.81
C LEU A 71 -1.25 -4.64 -5.59
N LEU A 72 -2.00 -4.14 -4.61
CA LEU A 72 -2.41 -4.90 -3.44
C LEU A 72 -3.89 -5.25 -3.58
N THR A 73 -4.25 -6.54 -3.53
CA THR A 73 -5.61 -7.01 -3.78
C THR A 73 -5.96 -8.24 -2.95
N GLY A 74 -7.09 -8.88 -3.22
CA GLY A 74 -7.52 -10.15 -2.65
C GLY A 74 -7.95 -11.13 -3.72
N GLU A 75 -7.56 -12.40 -3.58
CA GLU A 75 -8.03 -13.48 -4.45
C GLU A 75 -9.50 -13.82 -4.14
N GLY A 76 -10.21 -14.33 -5.11
CA GLY A 76 -11.62 -14.70 -4.98
C GLY A 76 -12.19 -15.28 -6.28
N PRO A 77 -13.49 -15.56 -6.31
CA PRO A 77 -14.46 -15.40 -5.23
C PRO A 77 -14.34 -16.47 -4.13
N SER A 78 -14.99 -16.21 -2.98
CA SER A 78 -15.09 -17.21 -1.91
C SER A 78 -15.77 -18.50 -2.39
N PRO A 79 -15.19 -19.68 -2.15
CA PRO A 79 -15.80 -20.95 -2.55
C PRO A 79 -17.09 -21.27 -1.77
N LYS A 80 -17.36 -20.55 -0.67
CA LYS A 80 -18.54 -20.80 0.18
C LYS A 80 -19.81 -20.19 -0.38
N ASP A 81 -19.71 -18.99 -0.98
CA ASP A 81 -20.90 -18.20 -1.35
C ASP A 81 -20.68 -17.27 -2.56
N GLY A 82 -19.53 -17.40 -3.24
CA GLY A 82 -19.22 -16.58 -4.40
C GLY A 82 -18.89 -15.12 -4.10
N GLY A 83 -18.82 -14.72 -2.83
CA GLY A 83 -18.57 -13.33 -2.48
C GLY A 83 -17.09 -12.94 -2.59
N TRP A 84 -16.84 -11.67 -2.89
CA TRP A 84 -15.51 -11.10 -3.04
C TRP A 84 -15.05 -10.35 -1.80
N ALA A 85 -13.76 -10.38 -1.53
CA ALA A 85 -13.15 -9.56 -0.49
C ALA A 85 -11.73 -9.12 -0.88
N PHE A 86 -11.43 -7.89 -0.55
CA PHE A 86 -10.05 -7.42 -0.48
C PHE A 86 -9.37 -8.05 0.75
N CYS A 87 -9.86 -7.69 1.93
CA CYS A 87 -9.43 -8.25 3.20
C CYS A 87 -10.46 -7.89 4.29
N SER A 88 -10.87 -8.87 5.08
CA SER A 88 -11.86 -8.68 6.16
C SER A 88 -11.23 -8.42 7.54
N GLY A 89 -9.95 -8.01 7.57
CA GLY A 89 -9.24 -7.71 8.82
C GLY A 89 -8.59 -8.91 9.46
N GLY A 90 -8.28 -8.83 10.74
CA GLY A 90 -7.63 -9.91 11.48
C GLY A 90 -8.57 -11.10 11.69
N ASP A 91 -8.08 -12.31 11.42
CA ASP A 91 -8.86 -13.53 11.60
C ASP A 91 -9.15 -13.77 13.10
N GLN A 92 -10.43 -13.64 13.47
CA GLN A 92 -10.85 -13.78 14.87
C GLN A 92 -10.71 -15.22 15.38
N ASN A 93 -10.65 -16.22 14.50
CA ASN A 93 -10.46 -17.63 14.91
C ASN A 93 -9.06 -17.89 15.46
N VAL A 94 -8.05 -17.10 15.05
CA VAL A 94 -6.67 -17.22 15.55
C VAL A 94 -6.33 -16.20 16.62
N ARG A 95 -7.26 -15.28 16.92
CA ARG A 95 -7.11 -14.30 18.00
C ARG A 95 -7.26 -15.00 19.35
N SER A 96 -6.16 -15.08 20.11
CA SER A 96 -6.17 -15.60 21.49
C SER A 96 -6.73 -14.58 22.48
N THR A 97 -6.89 -14.98 23.75
CA THR A 97 -7.27 -14.09 24.87
C THR A 97 -6.27 -12.95 25.09
N THR A 98 -5.05 -13.07 24.59
CA THR A 98 -3.98 -12.07 24.70
C THR A 98 -3.63 -11.43 23.34
N GLY A 99 -4.45 -11.63 22.32
CA GLY A 99 -4.25 -11.11 20.96
C GLY A 99 -3.66 -12.13 19.99
N TYR A 100 -3.01 -11.64 18.95
CA TYR A 100 -2.39 -12.49 17.93
C TYR A 100 -0.96 -12.88 18.34
N LYS A 101 -0.59 -14.14 18.09
CA LYS A 101 0.74 -14.67 18.37
C LYS A 101 1.42 -15.06 17.05
N GLY A 102 2.66 -14.62 16.88
CA GLY A 102 3.52 -15.13 15.82
C GLY A 102 3.92 -16.59 16.07
N GLU A 103 4.58 -17.21 15.10
CA GLU A 103 5.04 -18.61 15.19
C GLU A 103 5.98 -18.85 16.40
N ASN A 104 6.71 -17.83 16.84
CA ASN A 104 7.54 -17.86 18.04
C ASN A 104 6.75 -17.73 19.37
N GLY A 105 5.41 -17.69 19.31
CA GLY A 105 4.54 -17.56 20.49
C GLY A 105 4.48 -16.16 21.13
N ILE A 106 5.20 -15.18 20.59
CA ILE A 106 5.20 -13.79 21.09
C ILE A 106 3.96 -13.06 20.54
N ASN A 107 3.27 -12.32 21.43
CA ASN A 107 2.17 -11.45 21.03
C ASN A 107 2.70 -10.34 20.11
N ARG A 108 2.05 -10.21 18.95
CA ARG A 108 2.52 -9.31 17.91
C ARG A 108 1.35 -8.76 17.11
N PHE A 109 1.31 -7.44 16.92
CA PHE A 109 0.34 -6.78 16.05
C PHE A 109 1.05 -6.19 14.84
N ASN A 110 1.68 -7.07 14.05
CA ASN A 110 2.61 -6.73 12.98
C ASN A 110 1.94 -6.15 11.71
N ILE A 111 0.61 -6.12 11.63
CA ILE A 111 -0.09 -5.44 10.53
C ILE A 111 0.25 -3.93 10.45
N LEU A 112 0.56 -3.31 11.59
CA LEU A 112 1.01 -1.92 11.62
C LEU A 112 2.38 -1.73 10.96
N ASP A 113 3.24 -2.74 10.98
CA ASP A 113 4.52 -2.72 10.26
C ASP A 113 4.29 -2.76 8.76
N VAL A 114 3.30 -3.53 8.29
CA VAL A 114 2.88 -3.54 6.87
C VAL A 114 2.35 -2.17 6.45
N GLN A 115 1.52 -1.52 7.28
CA GLN A 115 1.05 -0.15 7.00
C GLN A 115 2.23 0.83 6.87
N ARG A 116 3.23 0.74 7.77
CA ARG A 116 4.45 1.55 7.68
C ARG A 116 5.24 1.25 6.42
N GLN A 117 5.40 -0.03 6.06
CA GLN A 117 6.12 -0.42 4.85
C GLN A 117 5.46 0.14 3.60
N ILE A 118 4.13 0.07 3.48
CA ILE A 118 3.37 0.68 2.37
C ILE A 118 3.64 2.19 2.28
N ARG A 119 3.62 2.89 3.42
CA ARG A 119 3.84 4.35 3.46
C ARG A 119 5.26 4.76 3.09
N PHE A 120 6.26 4.00 3.57
CA PHE A 120 7.67 4.42 3.50
C PHE A 120 8.44 3.74 2.38
N MET A 121 7.85 2.80 1.65
CA MET A 121 8.51 2.21 0.49
C MET A 121 8.59 3.18 -0.69
N ASN A 122 9.62 2.98 -1.51
CA ASN A 122 9.93 3.82 -2.67
C ASN A 122 9.11 3.48 -3.93
N LYS A 123 8.01 2.74 -3.79
CA LYS A 123 7.11 2.34 -4.87
C LYS A 123 5.71 2.89 -4.62
N VAL A 124 5.02 3.21 -5.70
CA VAL A 124 3.58 3.49 -5.64
C VAL A 124 2.84 2.18 -5.34
N VAL A 125 1.92 2.22 -4.39
CA VAL A 125 1.06 1.09 -4.02
C VAL A 125 -0.39 1.43 -4.31
N ILE A 126 -1.04 0.63 -5.14
CA ILE A 126 -2.44 0.79 -5.53
C ILE A 126 -3.26 -0.33 -4.87
N ALA A 127 -4.20 0.02 -4.02
CA ALA A 127 -5.19 -0.93 -3.53
C ALA A 127 -6.23 -1.20 -4.61
N VAL A 128 -6.44 -2.46 -4.93
CA VAL A 128 -7.43 -2.95 -5.88
C VAL A 128 -8.46 -3.73 -5.08
N VAL A 129 -9.63 -3.14 -4.84
CA VAL A 129 -10.63 -3.63 -3.88
C VAL A 129 -11.74 -4.38 -4.61
N PRO A 130 -11.64 -5.74 -4.74
CA PRO A 130 -12.63 -6.52 -5.50
C PRO A 130 -13.93 -6.77 -4.72
N GLY A 131 -13.94 -6.53 -3.41
CA GLY A 131 -15.06 -6.80 -2.53
C GLY A 131 -14.89 -6.17 -1.15
N TRP A 132 -15.23 -6.88 -0.09
CA TRP A 132 -15.19 -6.38 1.28
C TRP A 132 -13.79 -5.94 1.71
N ALA A 133 -13.68 -4.70 2.17
CA ALA A 133 -12.52 -4.13 2.87
C ALA A 133 -12.95 -3.74 4.28
N VAL A 134 -12.58 -4.54 5.29
CA VAL A 134 -13.16 -4.44 6.64
C VAL A 134 -12.07 -4.40 7.72
N GLY A 135 -12.27 -3.58 8.74
CA GLY A 135 -11.36 -3.46 9.89
C GLY A 135 -9.92 -3.18 9.44
N GLY A 136 -8.95 -4.02 9.83
CA GLY A 136 -7.56 -3.89 9.39
C GLY A 136 -7.40 -3.92 7.86
N GLY A 137 -8.26 -4.62 7.11
CA GLY A 137 -8.30 -4.60 5.67
C GLY A 137 -8.73 -3.24 5.10
N HIS A 138 -9.70 -2.58 5.75
CA HIS A 138 -10.04 -1.20 5.43
C HIS A 138 -8.85 -0.26 5.67
N SER A 139 -8.17 -0.39 6.80
CA SER A 139 -7.00 0.43 7.11
C SER A 139 -5.86 0.24 6.10
N LEU A 140 -5.68 -0.97 5.55
CA LEU A 140 -4.66 -1.24 4.54
C LEU A 140 -4.91 -0.48 3.23
N HIS A 141 -6.14 -0.41 2.73
CA HIS A 141 -6.39 0.37 1.51
C HIS A 141 -6.23 1.87 1.75
N VAL A 142 -6.57 2.35 2.95
CA VAL A 142 -6.43 3.76 3.35
C VAL A 142 -4.97 4.23 3.31
N VAL A 143 -4.02 3.37 3.69
CA VAL A 143 -2.60 3.71 3.68
C VAL A 143 -1.91 3.54 2.33
N CYS A 144 -2.58 2.92 1.35
CA CYS A 144 -2.10 2.85 -0.03
C CYS A 144 -2.13 4.24 -0.69
N ASP A 145 -1.33 4.43 -1.73
CA ASP A 145 -1.24 5.72 -2.44
C ASP A 145 -2.51 6.02 -3.25
N MET A 146 -3.15 4.98 -3.80
CA MET A 146 -4.39 5.07 -4.55
C MET A 146 -5.27 3.84 -4.29
N THR A 147 -6.57 3.97 -4.53
CA THR A 147 -7.54 2.88 -4.38
C THR A 147 -8.52 2.86 -5.55
N LEU A 148 -8.67 1.69 -6.19
CA LEU A 148 -9.74 1.39 -7.13
C LEU A 148 -10.70 0.37 -6.51
N ALA A 149 -11.99 0.53 -6.73
CA ALA A 149 -13.04 -0.30 -6.13
C ALA A 149 -13.95 -0.92 -7.18
N SER A 150 -14.30 -2.19 -6.97
CA SER A 150 -15.35 -2.87 -7.74
C SER A 150 -16.70 -2.20 -7.48
N LYS A 151 -17.39 -1.82 -8.55
CA LYS A 151 -18.71 -1.21 -8.48
C LYS A 151 -19.74 -2.13 -7.82
N GLU A 152 -19.70 -3.41 -8.16
CA GLU A 152 -20.70 -4.40 -7.78
C GLU A 152 -20.46 -5.00 -6.39
N HIS A 153 -19.19 -5.09 -5.97
CA HIS A 153 -18.83 -5.94 -4.83
C HIS A 153 -18.09 -5.22 -3.71
N ALA A 154 -17.48 -4.05 -3.98
CA ALA A 154 -16.70 -3.39 -2.94
C ALA A 154 -17.61 -2.80 -1.86
N VAL A 155 -17.28 -3.15 -0.62
CA VAL A 155 -17.95 -2.64 0.59
C VAL A 155 -16.87 -2.27 1.59
N PHE A 156 -16.97 -1.08 2.13
CA PHE A 156 -16.02 -0.53 3.11
C PHE A 156 -16.68 -0.45 4.49
N LYS A 157 -16.01 -0.98 5.50
CA LYS A 157 -16.53 -1.01 6.86
C LYS A 157 -15.42 -1.02 7.90
N GLN A 158 -15.60 -0.26 9.00
CA GLN A 158 -14.79 -0.41 10.20
C GLN A 158 -15.57 -1.15 11.28
N THR A 159 -14.97 -2.23 11.79
CA THR A 159 -15.57 -3.11 12.79
C THR A 159 -14.81 -3.10 14.11
N ASP A 160 -13.83 -2.23 14.26
CA ASP A 160 -12.93 -2.24 15.42
C ASP A 160 -13.69 -2.12 16.75
N ALA A 161 -14.62 -1.18 16.83
CA ALA A 161 -15.43 -0.99 18.03
C ALA A 161 -16.35 -2.20 18.32
N ASP A 162 -16.84 -2.90 17.27
CA ASP A 162 -17.70 -4.08 17.40
C ASP A 162 -16.96 -5.28 18.03
N VAL A 163 -15.64 -5.37 17.79
CA VAL A 163 -14.80 -6.47 18.29
C VAL A 163 -13.84 -6.06 19.40
N ALA A 164 -14.11 -4.92 20.05
CA ALA A 164 -13.29 -4.35 21.11
C ALA A 164 -11.81 -4.20 20.70
N SER A 165 -11.59 -3.70 19.49
CA SER A 165 -10.29 -3.33 18.93
C SER A 165 -10.30 -1.85 18.57
N PHE A 166 -9.18 -1.32 18.11
CA PHE A 166 -9.10 0.04 17.59
C PHE A 166 -7.86 0.20 16.68
N ASP A 167 -8.03 0.88 15.55
CA ASP A 167 -6.92 1.38 14.74
C ASP A 167 -6.66 2.85 15.09
N GLY A 168 -5.88 3.06 16.14
CA GLY A 168 -5.43 4.38 16.59
C GLY A 168 -4.22 4.91 15.80
N GLY A 169 -3.78 4.18 14.77
CA GLY A 169 -2.59 4.49 13.98
C GLY A 169 -2.91 5.16 12.64
N PHE A 170 -2.25 4.70 11.61
CA PHE A 170 -2.35 5.28 10.26
C PHE A 170 -3.74 5.14 9.66
N GLY A 171 -4.44 4.01 9.85
CA GLY A 171 -5.75 3.79 9.27
C GLY A 171 -6.76 4.87 9.66
N SER A 172 -6.89 5.19 10.96
CA SER A 172 -7.80 6.25 11.41
C SER A 172 -7.30 7.64 11.05
N ALA A 173 -6.01 7.91 11.22
CA ALA A 173 -5.43 9.23 10.97
C ALA A 173 -5.55 9.64 9.50
N TYR A 174 -5.19 8.76 8.56
CA TYR A 174 -5.27 9.07 7.13
C TYR A 174 -6.69 9.03 6.60
N LEU A 175 -7.54 8.14 7.10
CA LEU A 175 -8.97 8.20 6.74
C LEU A 175 -9.54 9.58 7.05
N ALA A 176 -9.25 10.12 8.23
CA ALA A 176 -9.73 11.45 8.60
C ALA A 176 -9.20 12.59 7.71
N ARG A 177 -8.01 12.40 7.10
CA ARG A 177 -7.45 13.32 6.09
C ARG A 177 -8.19 13.22 4.76
N GLN A 178 -8.54 11.99 4.35
CA GLN A 178 -9.20 11.71 3.07
C GLN A 178 -10.67 12.15 3.07
N VAL A 179 -11.44 11.75 4.09
CA VAL A 179 -12.90 11.94 4.12
C VAL A 179 -13.36 13.06 5.08
N GLY A 180 -12.43 13.66 5.79
CA GLY A 180 -12.72 14.65 6.83
C GLY A 180 -13.13 14.02 8.17
N GLN A 181 -12.93 14.79 9.26
CA GLN A 181 -13.09 14.32 10.65
C GLN A 181 -14.49 13.78 10.96
N LYS A 182 -15.55 14.41 10.45
CA LYS A 182 -16.93 14.00 10.75
C LYS A 182 -17.25 12.65 10.15
N ARG A 183 -16.90 12.45 8.88
CA ARG A 183 -17.18 11.19 8.18
C ARG A 183 -16.31 10.04 8.74
N ALA A 184 -15.02 10.30 9.04
CA ALA A 184 -14.17 9.30 9.67
C ALA A 184 -14.72 8.83 11.02
N ARG A 185 -15.21 9.77 11.87
CA ARG A 185 -15.82 9.42 13.16
C ARG A 185 -17.11 8.60 12.99
N GLU A 186 -17.94 8.94 12.01
CA GLU A 186 -19.14 8.17 11.68
C GLU A 186 -18.77 6.73 11.29
N ILE A 187 -17.78 6.55 10.40
CA ILE A 187 -17.29 5.25 9.96
C ILE A 187 -16.80 4.41 11.15
N PHE A 188 -15.95 4.97 12.01
CA PHE A 188 -15.38 4.23 13.15
C PHE A 188 -16.35 4.02 14.30
N PHE A 189 -17.22 4.98 14.62
CA PHE A 189 -18.05 4.90 15.81
C PHE A 189 -19.38 4.18 15.56
N LEU A 190 -19.91 4.22 14.33
CA LEU A 190 -21.15 3.54 13.99
C LEU A 190 -20.93 2.18 13.32
N GLY A 191 -19.74 1.94 12.76
CA GLY A 191 -19.45 0.68 12.07
C GLY A 191 -20.36 0.41 10.88
N ALA A 192 -20.87 1.46 10.22
CA ALA A 192 -21.75 1.32 9.06
C ALA A 192 -20.97 0.78 7.85
N SER A 193 -21.70 0.16 6.92
CA SER A 193 -21.15 -0.29 5.64
C SER A 193 -21.39 0.78 4.57
N TYR A 194 -20.39 1.01 3.75
CA TYR A 194 -20.41 1.97 2.64
C TYR A 194 -20.13 1.25 1.33
N SER A 195 -20.91 1.54 0.31
CA SER A 195 -20.70 1.06 -1.05
C SER A 195 -19.46 1.71 -1.70
N ALA A 196 -19.03 1.15 -2.84
CA ALA A 196 -17.97 1.75 -3.64
C ALA A 196 -18.30 3.20 -4.05
N GLN A 197 -19.55 3.48 -4.42
CA GLN A 197 -19.99 4.80 -4.85
C GLN A 197 -19.93 5.82 -3.70
N GLU A 198 -20.45 5.45 -2.52
CA GLU A 198 -20.37 6.31 -1.33
C GLU A 198 -18.91 6.58 -0.92
N ALA A 199 -18.04 5.57 -1.00
CA ALA A 199 -16.61 5.72 -0.74
C ALA A 199 -15.94 6.69 -1.73
N TYR A 200 -16.33 6.64 -3.00
CA TYR A 200 -15.87 7.58 -4.02
C TYR A 200 -16.33 9.03 -3.73
N GLU A 201 -17.60 9.21 -3.42
CA GLU A 201 -18.19 10.52 -3.11
C GLU A 201 -17.57 11.15 -1.85
N MET A 202 -17.11 10.34 -0.90
CA MET A 202 -16.38 10.80 0.28
C MET A 202 -14.92 11.14 0.01
N GLY A 203 -14.36 10.76 -1.15
CA GLY A 203 -12.93 10.89 -1.45
C GLY A 203 -12.07 9.77 -0.85
N MET A 204 -12.66 8.66 -0.42
CA MET A 204 -11.95 7.51 0.14
C MET A 204 -11.28 6.66 -0.95
N VAL A 205 -11.88 6.59 -2.15
CA VAL A 205 -11.35 5.84 -3.30
C VAL A 205 -11.22 6.73 -4.52
N ASN A 206 -10.28 6.42 -5.39
CA ASN A 206 -9.96 7.23 -6.58
C ASN A 206 -10.87 6.93 -7.78
N ALA A 207 -11.34 5.69 -7.90
CA ALA A 207 -12.24 5.29 -8.98
C ALA A 207 -13.09 4.07 -8.59
N VAL A 208 -14.30 4.04 -9.16
CA VAL A 208 -15.22 2.91 -9.11
C VAL A 208 -15.38 2.39 -10.53
N VAL A 209 -15.09 1.11 -10.73
CA VAL A 209 -15.09 0.47 -12.05
C VAL A 209 -15.89 -0.83 -12.02
N PRO A 210 -16.48 -1.27 -13.14
CA PRO A 210 -17.08 -2.60 -13.23
C PRO A 210 -16.10 -3.66 -12.73
N HIS A 211 -16.60 -4.68 -12.04
CA HIS A 211 -15.74 -5.70 -11.44
C HIS A 211 -14.85 -6.39 -12.47
N GLU A 212 -15.41 -6.67 -13.63
CA GLU A 212 -14.68 -7.31 -14.75
C GLU A 212 -13.53 -6.48 -15.28
N ASP A 213 -13.59 -5.14 -15.14
CA ASP A 213 -12.55 -4.21 -15.61
C ASP A 213 -11.57 -3.80 -14.50
N LEU A 214 -11.79 -4.23 -13.26
CA LEU A 214 -11.07 -3.71 -12.10
C LEU A 214 -9.56 -3.94 -12.17
N GLU A 215 -9.11 -5.17 -12.40
CA GLU A 215 -7.68 -5.48 -12.51
C GLU A 215 -7.04 -4.86 -13.76
N ALA A 216 -7.75 -4.85 -14.89
CA ALA A 216 -7.28 -4.23 -16.12
C ALA A 216 -7.03 -2.73 -15.93
N THR A 217 -7.97 -2.05 -15.29
CA THR A 217 -7.84 -0.63 -14.96
C THR A 217 -6.67 -0.39 -14.01
N ALA A 218 -6.52 -1.20 -12.98
CA ALA A 218 -5.42 -1.07 -12.02
C ALA A 218 -4.06 -1.28 -12.69
N PHE A 219 -3.93 -2.28 -13.57
CA PHE A 219 -2.72 -2.51 -14.35
C PHE A 219 -2.42 -1.33 -15.28
N SER A 220 -3.43 -0.80 -15.98
CA SER A 220 -3.28 0.39 -16.82
C SER A 220 -2.79 1.60 -16.03
N TRP A 221 -3.32 1.83 -14.81
CA TRP A 221 -2.85 2.89 -13.93
C TRP A 221 -1.40 2.67 -13.46
N ALA A 222 -1.05 1.43 -13.16
CA ALA A 222 0.33 1.08 -12.82
C ALA A 222 1.28 1.38 -13.98
N LYS A 223 0.92 0.97 -15.21
CA LYS A 223 1.71 1.26 -16.42
C LYS A 223 1.83 2.76 -16.66
N GLU A 224 0.74 3.52 -16.53
CA GLU A 224 0.78 4.98 -16.65
C GLU A 224 1.69 5.62 -15.61
N SER A 225 1.62 5.18 -14.35
CA SER A 225 2.52 5.64 -13.27
C SER A 225 3.99 5.37 -13.62
N MET A 226 4.29 4.23 -14.21
CA MET A 226 5.65 3.85 -14.61
C MET A 226 6.20 4.65 -15.80
N THR A 227 5.39 5.41 -16.52
CA THR A 227 5.88 6.36 -17.53
C THR A 227 6.52 7.61 -16.92
N LYS A 228 6.30 7.83 -15.61
CA LYS A 228 6.82 9.00 -14.89
C LYS A 228 8.23 8.74 -14.36
N SER A 229 8.97 9.79 -14.05
CA SER A 229 10.30 9.68 -13.44
C SER A 229 10.23 8.91 -12.11
N PRO A 230 10.94 7.79 -11.95
CA PRO A 230 10.94 7.03 -10.70
C PRO A 230 11.40 7.87 -9.49
N THR A 231 12.42 8.71 -9.70
CA THR A 231 12.93 9.61 -8.65
C THR A 231 11.89 10.65 -8.26
N ALA A 232 11.25 11.30 -9.24
CA ALA A 232 10.22 12.30 -8.95
C ALA A 232 9.01 11.68 -8.25
N SER A 233 8.52 10.53 -8.72
CA SER A 233 7.40 9.82 -8.10
C SER A 233 7.68 9.44 -6.64
N LYS A 234 8.88 8.92 -6.35
CA LYS A 234 9.32 8.61 -4.99
C LYS A 234 9.37 9.86 -4.10
N MET A 235 10.00 10.94 -4.58
CA MET A 235 10.11 12.19 -3.81
C MET A 235 8.73 12.83 -3.57
N LEU A 236 7.82 12.74 -4.54
CA LEU A 236 6.43 13.18 -4.38
C LEU A 236 5.70 12.36 -3.31
N LYS A 237 5.81 11.03 -3.33
CA LYS A 237 5.22 10.18 -2.29
C LYS A 237 5.73 10.57 -0.90
N PHE A 238 7.04 10.70 -0.72
CA PHE A 238 7.61 11.08 0.57
C PHE A 238 7.23 12.50 0.98
N GLY A 239 7.19 13.44 0.03
CA GLY A 239 6.75 14.82 0.29
C GLY A 239 5.29 14.92 0.70
N LEU A 240 4.39 14.18 0.04
CA LEU A 240 2.97 14.10 0.38
C LEU A 240 2.73 13.49 1.77
N ASN A 241 3.58 12.52 2.15
CA ASN A 241 3.49 11.85 3.44
C ASN A 241 4.11 12.64 4.60
N LEU A 242 5.10 13.50 4.30
CA LEU A 242 5.98 14.15 5.27
C LEU A 242 5.23 14.88 6.40
N ILE A 243 4.21 15.66 6.05
CA ILE A 243 3.43 16.46 7.01
C ILE A 243 2.69 15.56 8.01
N ASP A 244 2.11 14.47 7.51
CA ASP A 244 1.28 13.58 8.32
C ASP A 244 2.12 12.62 9.17
N ASP A 245 3.30 12.23 8.65
CA ASP A 245 4.19 11.26 9.29
C ASP A 245 5.19 11.94 10.26
N GLY A 246 5.18 13.26 10.36
CA GLY A 246 5.98 14.03 11.32
C GLY A 246 7.48 13.75 11.20
N LEU A 247 8.18 13.60 12.33
CA LEU A 247 9.63 13.36 12.34
C LEU A 247 10.04 12.06 11.65
N VAL A 248 9.20 11.05 11.65
CA VAL A 248 9.48 9.79 10.93
C VAL A 248 9.44 10.03 9.42
N GLY A 249 8.44 10.76 8.93
CA GLY A 249 8.35 11.15 7.52
C GLY A 249 9.54 12.04 7.11
N GLN A 250 9.94 12.98 7.97
CA GLN A 250 11.13 13.79 7.73
C GLN A 250 12.39 12.95 7.62
N GLN A 251 12.56 11.91 8.47
CA GLN A 251 13.71 11.01 8.41
C GLN A 251 13.77 10.23 7.10
N VAL A 252 12.62 9.74 6.62
CA VAL A 252 12.52 9.04 5.33
C VAL A 252 12.87 9.98 4.16
N TYR A 253 12.30 11.18 4.16
CA TYR A 253 12.58 12.19 3.15
C TYR A 253 14.06 12.60 3.16
N ALA A 254 14.63 12.84 4.33
CA ALA A 254 16.03 13.26 4.50
C ALA A 254 17.01 12.21 3.99
N GLY A 255 16.75 10.93 4.22
CA GLY A 255 17.59 9.84 3.71
C GLY A 255 17.68 9.87 2.18
N GLU A 256 16.55 10.06 1.51
CA GLU A 256 16.53 10.12 0.05
C GLU A 256 17.14 11.42 -0.50
N ALA A 257 16.86 12.57 0.14
CA ALA A 257 17.46 13.84 -0.24
C ALA A 257 18.99 13.80 -0.10
N THR A 258 19.50 13.20 0.97
CA THR A 258 20.95 13.00 1.18
C THR A 258 21.54 12.10 0.09
N ARG A 259 20.86 11.00 -0.25
CA ARG A 259 21.29 10.11 -1.34
C ARG A 259 21.40 10.84 -2.69
N LEU A 260 20.44 11.70 -2.99
CA LEU A 260 20.47 12.54 -4.21
C LEU A 260 21.63 13.56 -4.16
N ALA A 261 21.84 14.18 -3.00
CA ALA A 261 22.91 15.15 -2.81
C ALA A 261 24.31 14.53 -3.05
N TYR A 262 24.52 13.26 -2.67
CA TYR A 262 25.80 12.57 -2.94
C TYR A 262 26.15 12.43 -4.42
N GLY A 263 25.17 12.55 -5.32
CA GLY A 263 25.39 12.56 -6.77
C GLY A 263 25.90 13.90 -7.33
N THR A 264 26.00 14.96 -6.51
CA THR A 264 26.42 16.28 -6.95
C THR A 264 27.94 16.42 -7.00
N GLU A 265 28.44 17.33 -7.86
CA GLU A 265 29.84 17.66 -7.91
C GLU A 265 30.37 18.29 -6.60
N GLU A 266 29.51 19.02 -5.88
CA GLU A 266 29.86 19.56 -4.55
C GLU A 266 30.14 18.45 -3.54
N ALA A 267 29.33 17.38 -3.54
CA ALA A 267 29.57 16.25 -2.66
C ALA A 267 30.85 15.48 -3.03
N GLN A 268 31.19 15.40 -4.31
CA GLN A 268 32.45 14.83 -4.78
C GLN A 268 33.62 15.64 -4.26
N GLU A 269 33.60 16.97 -4.41
CA GLU A 269 34.66 17.86 -3.89
C GLU A 269 34.83 17.71 -2.39
N GLY A 270 33.72 17.68 -1.63
CA GLY A 270 33.78 17.50 -0.18
C GLY A 270 34.44 16.19 0.24
N ARG A 271 34.08 15.08 -0.44
CA ARG A 271 34.70 13.75 -0.23
C ARG A 271 36.16 13.73 -0.59
N ASP A 272 36.49 14.20 -1.80
CA ASP A 272 37.86 14.11 -2.34
C ASP A 272 38.85 14.97 -1.52
N ALA A 273 38.44 16.19 -1.16
CA ALA A 273 39.22 17.05 -0.28
C ALA A 273 39.47 16.39 1.09
N PHE A 274 38.48 15.70 1.66
CA PHE A 274 38.64 14.97 2.92
C PHE A 274 39.65 13.82 2.79
N LEU A 275 39.53 13.00 1.74
CA LEU A 275 40.40 11.84 1.51
C LEU A 275 41.86 12.27 1.20
N GLU A 276 42.03 13.34 0.44
CA GLU A 276 43.32 13.91 0.05
C GLU A 276 43.93 14.80 1.14
N LYS A 277 43.24 15.02 2.25
CA LYS A 277 43.63 15.87 3.38
C LYS A 277 44.00 17.30 2.95
N ARG A 278 43.33 17.83 1.95
CA ARG A 278 43.45 19.22 1.48
C ARG A 278 42.26 20.07 1.92
N THR A 279 42.43 21.36 1.82
CA THR A 279 41.36 22.30 2.02
C THR A 279 40.29 22.12 0.90
N ARG A 280 39.03 22.00 1.29
CA ARG A 280 37.88 21.96 0.37
C ARG A 280 37.74 23.28 -0.35
N ASP A 281 37.42 23.25 -1.64
CA ASP A 281 37.16 24.44 -2.44
C ASP A 281 35.77 24.39 -3.11
N PHE A 282 34.82 25.06 -2.49
CA PHE A 282 33.47 25.23 -3.03
C PHE A 282 33.30 26.55 -3.81
N SER A 283 34.39 27.32 -4.03
CA SER A 283 34.32 28.63 -4.70
C SER A 283 33.87 28.53 -6.16
N ARG A 284 34.20 27.43 -6.82
CA ARG A 284 33.84 27.14 -8.21
C ARG A 284 32.38 26.85 -8.47
N PHE A 285 31.61 26.52 -7.42
CA PHE A 285 30.23 26.19 -7.56
C PHE A 285 29.35 27.45 -7.47
N PRO A 286 28.26 27.53 -8.26
CA PRO A 286 27.33 28.64 -8.18
C PRO A 286 26.75 28.74 -6.77
N LYS A 287 26.58 29.94 -6.25
CA LYS A 287 26.01 30.18 -4.92
C LYS A 287 24.50 30.07 -4.92
N PHE A 288 23.93 29.99 -6.09
CA PHE A 288 22.52 29.75 -6.36
C PHE A 288 22.46 28.73 -7.51
N PRO A 289 22.05 27.49 -7.26
CA PRO A 289 21.87 26.47 -8.30
C PRO A 289 20.65 26.75 -9.17
#